data_06a1d7b4453d520478c64a0a81af80e2
#
_entry.id   06a1d7b4453d520478c64a0a81af80e2
#
_cell.length_a   1.000
_cell.length_b   1.000
_cell.length_c   1.000
_cell.angle_alpha   90.00
_cell.angle_beta   90.00
_cell.angle_gamma   90.00
#
_symmetry.space_group_name_H-M   'P 1'
#
loop_
_entity.id
_entity.type
_entity.pdbx_description
1 polymer ?
#
loop_
_entity_poly.entity_id
_entity_poly.type
_entity_poly.pdbx_seq_one_letter_code
_entity_poly.pdbx_strand_id
1 'polypeptide(L)'
;MLLDGKPVLLLCSNNYLGLADHPRLREAAAEAAMRWGVGTGASRLVSGTMTVHRRLEERLADFKGRQAALLFGSGYLANAGTVAALARPGDVVFSDELNHASIIDGCRLSRAEVFVYEHADVEHLRWGILQAEGRGALIVTDSVFSMDGDVAPLAEIVELAQHFGLRTVVDEAHATGTLGPGGRGAVAEAGLDDQVDVIVGTLGKALGSYGAFVACDQQMAQYLVNAARTFIFSTALPPSAVAGALAALDLLSERPRLVAKLGANAAALRLGLQQEGFDVGSSRTQIVPLVIGEAQRAMRICEAALSGGVFAQAIRPPTVPDMTSRLRLAVMASHHEEELRAAARTLGAAARSVGFDPRSSAAREVGPQLSELEFDDAFEADEDLELPPLPAPRAGVFDFEASEPIRRAA
;
A
#
# COMPACT_ATOMS: atom_id res chain seq x y z
N MET A 1 -14.26 -9.22 10.73
CA MET A 1 -14.94 -8.02 11.29
C MET A 1 -16.43 -8.25 11.42
N LEU A 2 -17.16 -7.37 12.11
CA LEU A 2 -18.63 -7.39 12.12
C LEU A 2 -19.15 -6.38 11.09
N LEU A 3 -20.06 -6.80 10.23
CA LEU A 3 -20.79 -5.94 9.29
C LEU A 3 -22.28 -6.16 9.54
N ASP A 4 -23.00 -5.11 9.95
CA ASP A 4 -24.41 -5.19 10.38
C ASP A 4 -24.67 -6.32 11.39
N GLY A 5 -23.75 -6.47 12.37
CA GLY A 5 -23.80 -7.50 13.41
C GLY A 5 -23.45 -8.92 12.96
N LYS A 6 -23.10 -9.14 11.69
CA LYS A 6 -22.70 -10.45 11.15
C LYS A 6 -21.18 -10.53 11.00
N PRO A 7 -20.54 -11.64 11.41
CA PRO A 7 -19.12 -11.83 11.18
C PRO A 7 -18.83 -12.03 9.69
N VAL A 8 -17.86 -11.30 9.16
CA VAL A 8 -17.38 -11.45 7.78
C VAL A 8 -15.86 -11.46 7.73
N LEU A 9 -15.28 -12.25 6.84
CA LEU A 9 -13.86 -12.20 6.52
C LEU A 9 -13.61 -11.01 5.57
N LEU A 10 -12.75 -10.09 5.99
CA LEU A 10 -12.46 -8.85 5.25
C LEU A 10 -11.28 -9.08 4.31
N LEU A 11 -11.53 -9.11 2.99
CA LEU A 11 -10.50 -9.28 1.95
C LEU A 11 -10.32 -8.03 1.07
N CYS A 12 -10.57 -6.83 1.61
CA CYS A 12 -10.36 -5.59 0.85
C CYS A 12 -9.68 -4.48 1.67
N SER A 13 -9.14 -4.80 2.86
CA SER A 13 -8.41 -3.83 3.68
C SER A 13 -6.95 -3.73 3.27
N ASN A 14 -6.40 -2.51 3.29
CA ASN A 14 -4.97 -2.29 3.15
C ASN A 14 -4.20 -2.39 4.49
N ASN A 15 -4.84 -2.80 5.58
CA ASN A 15 -4.20 -3.06 6.88
C ASN A 15 -3.41 -4.39 6.85
N TYR A 16 -2.43 -4.49 5.94
CA TYR A 16 -1.78 -5.75 5.56
C TYR A 16 -1.18 -6.54 6.71
N LEU A 17 -0.63 -5.87 7.73
CA LEU A 17 -0.08 -6.52 8.92
C LEU A 17 -1.09 -6.68 10.06
N GLY A 18 -2.32 -6.16 9.91
CA GLY A 18 -3.34 -6.20 10.96
C GLY A 18 -3.01 -5.29 12.15
N LEU A 19 -2.24 -4.23 11.97
CA LEU A 19 -1.73 -3.39 13.06
C LEU A 19 -2.63 -2.22 13.44
N ALA A 20 -3.63 -1.86 12.61
CA ALA A 20 -4.41 -0.63 12.79
C ALA A 20 -5.18 -0.56 14.15
N ASP A 21 -5.56 -1.70 14.70
CA ASP A 21 -6.22 -1.82 16.01
C ASP A 21 -5.35 -2.51 17.08
N HIS A 22 -4.07 -2.75 16.79
CA HIS A 22 -3.16 -3.41 17.71
C HIS A 22 -3.01 -2.62 19.02
N PRO A 23 -3.10 -3.27 20.23
CA PRO A 23 -3.07 -2.59 21.52
C PRO A 23 -1.91 -1.61 21.70
N ARG A 24 -0.69 -1.99 21.33
CA ARG A 24 0.49 -1.11 21.44
C ARG A 24 0.36 0.17 20.60
N LEU A 25 -0.23 0.11 19.39
CA LEU A 25 -0.45 1.30 18.57
C LEU A 25 -1.50 2.21 19.20
N ARG A 26 -2.57 1.61 19.72
CA ARG A 26 -3.65 2.35 20.40
C ARG A 26 -3.14 3.04 21.65
N GLU A 27 -2.36 2.36 22.47
CA GLU A 27 -1.75 2.89 23.69
C GLU A 27 -0.77 4.03 23.35
N ALA A 28 0.14 3.83 22.39
CA ALA A 28 1.09 4.86 21.98
C ALA A 28 0.37 6.10 21.41
N ALA A 29 -0.69 5.90 20.63
CA ALA A 29 -1.50 6.99 20.09
C ALA A 29 -2.24 7.76 21.20
N ALA A 30 -2.82 7.06 22.18
CA ALA A 30 -3.52 7.65 23.30
C ALA A 30 -2.55 8.44 24.20
N GLU A 31 -1.39 7.87 24.54
CA GLU A 31 -0.35 8.56 25.32
C GLU A 31 0.13 9.84 24.62
N ALA A 32 0.38 9.76 23.31
CA ALA A 32 0.78 10.91 22.51
C ALA A 32 -0.29 12.02 22.49
N ALA A 33 -1.56 11.64 22.34
CA ALA A 33 -2.67 12.59 22.40
C ALA A 33 -2.77 13.28 23.77
N MET A 34 -2.60 12.53 24.84
CA MET A 34 -2.60 13.09 26.21
C MET A 34 -1.40 14.00 26.48
N ARG A 35 -0.24 13.69 25.90
CA ARG A 35 1.00 14.43 26.14
C ARG A 35 1.12 15.69 25.28
N TRP A 36 0.75 15.63 24.01
CA TRP A 36 1.00 16.68 23.02
C TRP A 36 -0.27 17.27 22.41
N GLY A 37 -1.44 16.73 22.73
CA GLY A 37 -2.72 17.14 22.13
C GLY A 37 -3.08 16.37 20.86
N VAL A 38 -4.24 16.71 20.29
CA VAL A 38 -4.85 16.00 19.16
C VAL A 38 -4.27 16.46 17.80
N GLY A 39 -3.72 17.66 17.73
CA GLY A 39 -3.19 18.25 16.50
C GLY A 39 -1.95 19.09 16.76
N THR A 40 -1.30 19.54 15.70
CA THR A 40 -0.06 20.33 15.75
C THR A 40 -0.28 21.83 15.60
N GLY A 41 -1.44 22.24 15.11
CA GLY A 41 -1.84 23.65 14.97
C GLY A 41 -1.08 24.45 13.92
N ALA A 42 -0.08 23.87 13.21
CA ALA A 42 0.73 24.58 12.22
C ALA A 42 1.40 23.63 11.23
N SER A 43 1.94 24.20 10.15
CA SER A 43 2.80 23.48 9.22
C SER A 43 4.16 23.13 9.85
N ARG A 44 4.88 22.20 9.21
CA ARG A 44 6.17 21.68 9.68
C ARG A 44 7.22 22.78 9.87
N LEU A 45 7.24 23.79 9.00
CA LEU A 45 8.23 24.86 9.01
C LEU A 45 7.90 26.02 9.97
N VAL A 46 6.67 26.09 10.46
CA VAL A 46 6.27 27.11 11.43
C VAL A 46 6.47 26.60 12.84
N SER A 47 5.48 25.89 13.41
CA SER A 47 5.55 25.34 14.77
C SER A 47 5.00 23.91 14.85
N GLY A 48 4.62 23.29 13.74
CA GLY A 48 4.04 21.95 13.71
C GLY A 48 5.03 20.81 13.86
N THR A 49 6.35 21.07 13.80
CA THR A 49 7.35 20.04 14.04
C THR A 49 7.58 19.82 15.54
N MET A 50 7.24 18.64 16.00
CA MET A 50 7.47 18.21 17.39
C MET A 50 8.57 17.14 17.44
N THR A 51 9.10 16.86 18.63
CA THR A 51 10.13 15.82 18.83
C THR A 51 9.71 14.46 18.29
N VAL A 52 8.43 14.10 18.44
CA VAL A 52 7.89 12.82 17.96
C VAL A 52 7.96 12.69 16.43
N HIS A 53 7.78 13.78 15.67
CA HIS A 53 7.94 13.77 14.22
C HIS A 53 9.39 13.46 13.81
N ARG A 54 10.36 14.15 14.42
CA ARG A 54 11.78 13.91 14.12
C ARG A 54 12.19 12.49 14.46
N ARG A 55 11.74 11.97 15.59
CA ARG A 55 12.01 10.58 15.98
C ARG A 55 11.43 9.58 14.96
N LEU A 56 10.23 9.84 14.42
CA LEU A 56 9.68 8.97 13.38
C LEU A 56 10.46 9.10 12.07
N GLU A 57 10.87 10.31 11.67
CA GLU A 57 11.70 10.53 10.48
C GLU A 57 13.04 9.79 10.58
N GLU A 58 13.72 9.86 11.73
CA GLU A 58 14.97 9.12 12.01
C GLU A 58 14.73 7.60 11.91
N ARG A 59 13.68 7.08 12.56
CA ARG A 59 13.34 5.64 12.51
C ARG A 59 12.97 5.15 11.12
N LEU A 60 12.28 5.97 10.32
CA LEU A 60 11.93 5.64 8.93
C LEU A 60 13.16 5.67 8.02
N ALA A 61 14.06 6.62 8.22
CA ALA A 61 15.34 6.66 7.51
C ALA A 61 16.15 5.39 7.77
N ASP A 62 16.34 5.03 9.05
CA ASP A 62 17.00 3.79 9.46
C ASP A 62 16.31 2.55 8.87
N PHE A 63 14.98 2.47 8.98
CA PHE A 63 14.20 1.35 8.48
C PHE A 63 14.34 1.16 6.98
N LYS A 64 14.42 2.25 6.21
CA LYS A 64 14.61 2.23 4.76
C LYS A 64 16.08 2.18 4.33
N GLY A 65 17.03 2.22 5.27
CA GLY A 65 18.44 2.28 4.97
C GLY A 65 18.84 3.58 4.25
N ARG A 66 18.17 4.70 4.56
CA ARG A 66 18.40 6.00 3.92
C ARG A 66 18.95 7.01 4.93
N GLN A 67 19.52 8.12 4.43
CA GLN A 67 20.13 9.14 5.28
C GLN A 67 19.10 10.04 5.95
N ALA A 68 17.92 10.20 5.35
CA ALA A 68 16.86 11.08 5.84
C ALA A 68 15.47 10.57 5.45
N ALA A 69 14.48 10.96 6.24
CA ALA A 69 13.07 10.85 5.84
C ALA A 69 12.30 12.12 6.19
N LEU A 70 11.23 12.38 5.46
CA LEU A 70 10.32 13.51 5.65
C LEU A 70 8.87 13.00 5.74
N LEU A 71 8.11 13.48 6.72
CA LEU A 71 6.71 13.11 6.92
C LEU A 71 5.76 14.01 6.13
N PHE A 72 4.79 13.39 5.46
CA PHE A 72 3.71 14.04 4.72
C PHE A 72 2.34 13.61 5.24
N GLY A 73 1.30 14.43 5.00
CA GLY A 73 -0.06 14.17 5.45
C GLY A 73 -0.71 12.92 4.83
N SER A 74 -0.27 12.49 3.65
CA SER A 74 -0.73 11.26 2.98
C SER A 74 0.24 10.86 1.87
N GLY A 75 0.14 9.61 1.36
CA GLY A 75 0.88 9.17 0.17
C GLY A 75 0.61 10.05 -1.04
N TYR A 76 -0.64 10.48 -1.20
CA TYR A 76 -1.02 11.41 -2.25
C TYR A 76 -0.21 12.70 -2.20
N LEU A 77 -0.10 13.33 -1.02
CA LEU A 77 0.68 14.55 -0.82
C LEU A 77 2.17 14.33 -0.97
N ALA A 78 2.68 13.16 -0.56
CA ALA A 78 4.09 12.80 -0.71
C ALA A 78 4.46 12.69 -2.20
N ASN A 79 3.70 11.94 -3.00
CA ASN A 79 3.94 11.80 -4.44
C ASN A 79 3.77 13.13 -5.16
N ALA A 80 2.61 13.77 -5.03
CA ALA A 80 2.31 15.03 -5.73
C ALA A 80 3.34 16.12 -5.44
N GLY A 81 3.77 16.23 -4.17
CA GLY A 81 4.77 17.24 -3.79
C GLY A 81 6.18 16.91 -4.25
N THR A 82 6.57 15.65 -4.17
CA THR A 82 7.92 15.19 -4.55
C THR A 82 8.13 15.26 -6.05
N VAL A 83 7.22 14.69 -6.84
CA VAL A 83 7.30 14.69 -8.31
C VAL A 83 7.28 16.13 -8.84
N ALA A 84 6.34 16.96 -8.34
CA ALA A 84 6.27 18.36 -8.75
C ALA A 84 7.47 19.21 -8.33
N ALA A 85 8.22 18.81 -7.29
CA ALA A 85 9.45 19.49 -6.89
C ALA A 85 10.67 19.06 -7.71
N LEU A 86 10.69 17.82 -8.22
CA LEU A 86 11.86 17.25 -8.89
C LEU A 86 11.89 17.46 -10.41
N ALA A 87 10.77 17.85 -11.01
CA ALA A 87 10.66 18.14 -12.43
C ALA A 87 10.08 19.54 -12.67
N ARG A 88 10.40 20.17 -13.78
CA ARG A 88 10.03 21.56 -14.14
C ARG A 88 9.71 21.67 -15.63
N PRO A 89 9.08 22.78 -16.08
CA PRO A 89 8.86 23.04 -17.49
C PRO A 89 10.17 22.92 -18.32
N GLY A 90 10.10 22.13 -19.39
CA GLY A 90 11.24 21.80 -20.25
C GLY A 90 11.87 20.43 -19.98
N ASP A 91 11.64 19.88 -18.81
CA ASP A 91 12.04 18.51 -18.48
C ASP A 91 11.02 17.48 -19.00
N VAL A 92 11.42 16.19 -19.07
CA VAL A 92 10.54 15.05 -19.35
C VAL A 92 10.53 14.12 -18.15
N VAL A 93 9.32 13.74 -17.72
CA VAL A 93 9.07 12.74 -16.68
C VAL A 93 8.55 11.46 -17.34
N PHE A 94 9.17 10.33 -17.04
CA PHE A 94 8.75 9.00 -17.50
C PHE A 94 7.90 8.33 -16.43
N SER A 95 6.65 8.02 -16.75
CA SER A 95 5.65 7.48 -15.82
C SER A 95 5.07 6.18 -16.35
N ASP A 96 5.03 5.12 -15.54
CA ASP A 96 4.30 3.90 -15.88
C ASP A 96 2.80 4.20 -16.06
N GLU A 97 2.16 3.56 -17.03
CA GLU A 97 0.73 3.81 -17.34
C GLU A 97 -0.22 3.44 -16.21
N LEU A 98 0.15 2.49 -15.33
CA LEU A 98 -0.65 2.04 -14.19
C LEU A 98 -0.29 2.72 -12.88
N ASN A 99 0.55 3.74 -12.91
CA ASN A 99 0.91 4.51 -11.72
C ASN A 99 -0.33 5.08 -11.00
N HIS A 100 -0.20 5.17 -9.69
CA HIS A 100 -1.23 5.74 -8.82
C HIS A 100 -1.57 7.20 -9.21
N ALA A 101 -2.84 7.59 -9.08
CA ALA A 101 -3.34 8.92 -9.41
C ALA A 101 -2.52 10.07 -8.82
N SER A 102 -1.94 9.91 -7.63
CA SER A 102 -1.08 10.91 -6.98
C SER A 102 0.22 11.18 -7.73
N ILE A 103 0.77 10.16 -8.40
CA ILE A 103 1.94 10.29 -9.26
C ILE A 103 1.55 11.06 -10.52
N ILE A 104 0.44 10.64 -11.16
CA ILE A 104 -0.09 11.32 -12.35
C ILE A 104 -0.34 12.81 -12.08
N ASP A 105 -0.95 13.14 -10.94
CA ASP A 105 -1.20 14.53 -10.58
C ASP A 105 0.10 15.28 -10.20
N GLY A 106 1.06 14.59 -9.60
CA GLY A 106 2.42 15.14 -9.39
C GLY A 106 3.10 15.50 -10.70
N CYS A 107 3.02 14.62 -11.71
CA CYS A 107 3.51 14.89 -13.06
C CYS A 107 2.83 16.12 -13.68
N ARG A 108 1.51 16.23 -13.59
CA ARG A 108 0.76 17.40 -14.09
C ARG A 108 1.16 18.69 -13.38
N LEU A 109 1.33 18.66 -12.05
CA LEU A 109 1.73 19.80 -11.24
C LEU A 109 3.15 20.29 -11.54
N SER A 110 4.05 19.42 -11.97
CA SER A 110 5.42 19.78 -12.37
C SER A 110 5.47 20.67 -13.61
N ARG A 111 4.44 20.57 -14.48
CA ARG A 111 4.37 21.19 -15.81
C ARG A 111 5.50 20.73 -16.75
N ALA A 112 6.18 19.64 -16.43
CA ALA A 112 7.08 18.95 -17.34
C ALA A 112 6.30 18.22 -18.42
N GLU A 113 6.95 17.88 -19.50
CA GLU A 113 6.42 16.90 -20.45
C GLU A 113 6.35 15.54 -19.78
N VAL A 114 5.28 14.78 -20.03
CA VAL A 114 5.12 13.44 -19.44
C VAL A 114 5.09 12.41 -20.53
N PHE A 115 6.05 11.52 -20.51
CA PHE A 115 6.05 10.33 -21.34
C PHE A 115 5.49 9.16 -20.53
N VAL A 116 4.33 8.64 -20.92
CA VAL A 116 3.71 7.48 -20.30
C VAL A 116 4.18 6.25 -21.07
N TYR A 117 4.93 5.35 -20.39
CA TYR A 117 5.35 4.09 -20.99
C TYR A 117 4.37 2.95 -20.64
N GLU A 118 4.28 1.95 -21.54
CA GLU A 118 3.44 0.78 -21.32
C GLU A 118 3.87 0.06 -20.04
N HIS A 119 2.87 -0.48 -19.32
CA HIS A 119 3.07 -1.04 -18.01
C HIS A 119 4.20 -2.07 -17.94
N ALA A 120 5.17 -1.79 -17.04
CA ALA A 120 6.37 -2.60 -16.81
C ALA A 120 7.23 -2.87 -18.07
N ASP A 121 7.01 -2.14 -19.17
CA ASP A 121 7.77 -2.28 -20.41
C ASP A 121 9.03 -1.40 -20.38
N VAL A 122 10.15 -2.03 -20.05
CA VAL A 122 11.48 -1.39 -19.96
C VAL A 122 11.99 -0.94 -21.34
N GLU A 123 11.65 -1.66 -22.41
CA GLU A 123 12.07 -1.29 -23.77
C GLU A 123 11.29 -0.05 -24.27
N HIS A 124 10.00 0.03 -23.97
CA HIS A 124 9.23 1.25 -24.27
C HIS A 124 9.71 2.45 -23.42
N LEU A 125 10.08 2.24 -22.15
CA LEU A 125 10.70 3.25 -21.31
C LEU A 125 12.04 3.72 -21.94
N ARG A 126 12.89 2.79 -22.34
CA ARG A 126 14.18 3.08 -23.00
C ARG A 126 13.98 3.90 -24.28
N TRP A 127 13.02 3.49 -25.12
CA TRP A 127 12.69 4.24 -26.32
C TRP A 127 12.26 5.67 -25.99
N GLY A 128 11.37 5.87 -25.00
CA GLY A 128 10.94 7.18 -24.58
C GLY A 128 12.09 8.08 -24.06
N ILE A 129 13.03 7.50 -23.32
CA ILE A 129 14.22 8.22 -22.83
C ILE A 129 15.05 8.74 -24.00
N LEU A 130 15.26 7.92 -25.03
CA LEU A 130 15.99 8.31 -26.24
C LEU A 130 15.28 9.44 -27.00
N GLN A 131 13.93 9.42 -27.07
CA GLN A 131 13.15 10.48 -27.73
C GLN A 131 13.20 11.81 -26.96
N ALA A 132 13.49 11.79 -25.68
CA ALA A 132 13.58 13.01 -24.87
C ALA A 132 14.83 13.86 -25.14
N GLU A 133 15.77 13.40 -25.95
CA GLU A 133 16.95 14.15 -26.42
C GLU A 133 17.74 14.81 -25.26
N GLY A 134 17.94 14.11 -24.16
CA GLY A 134 18.64 14.60 -22.97
C GLY A 134 17.84 15.51 -22.05
N ARG A 135 16.54 15.74 -22.33
CA ARG A 135 15.64 16.51 -21.44
C ARG A 135 15.04 15.66 -20.30
N GLY A 136 15.33 14.36 -20.24
CA GLY A 136 14.85 13.49 -19.19
C GLY A 136 15.29 13.97 -17.80
N ALA A 137 14.40 13.96 -16.82
CA ALA A 137 14.69 14.36 -15.46
C ALA A 137 14.41 13.26 -14.45
N LEU A 138 13.30 12.51 -14.65
CA LEU A 138 12.74 11.66 -13.62
C LEU A 138 12.04 10.44 -14.21
N ILE A 139 12.33 9.26 -13.68
CA ILE A 139 11.50 8.07 -13.84
C ILE A 139 10.71 7.89 -12.56
N VAL A 140 9.40 7.71 -12.66
CA VAL A 140 8.52 7.51 -11.51
C VAL A 140 7.63 6.29 -11.70
N THR A 141 7.59 5.40 -10.70
CA THR A 141 6.81 4.16 -10.75
C THR A 141 6.30 3.74 -9.37
N ASP A 142 5.13 3.09 -9.32
CA ASP A 142 4.78 2.23 -8.19
C ASP A 142 5.72 1.01 -8.18
N SER A 143 6.10 0.54 -7.01
CA SER A 143 6.88 -0.71 -6.87
C SER A 143 5.98 -1.93 -6.85
N VAL A 144 4.77 -1.79 -6.29
CA VAL A 144 3.69 -2.79 -6.30
C VAL A 144 2.43 -2.09 -6.76
N PHE A 145 1.89 -2.52 -7.90
CA PHE A 145 0.71 -1.90 -8.49
C PHE A 145 -0.56 -2.29 -7.74
N SER A 146 -1.32 -1.29 -7.36
CA SER A 146 -2.41 -1.41 -6.37
C SER A 146 -3.58 -2.25 -6.82
N MET A 147 -3.80 -2.41 -8.14
CA MET A 147 -4.96 -3.12 -8.71
C MET A 147 -4.63 -4.54 -9.16
N ASP A 148 -3.35 -4.82 -9.47
CA ASP A 148 -2.90 -6.08 -10.04
C ASP A 148 -1.98 -6.88 -9.09
N GLY A 149 -1.33 -6.20 -8.13
CA GLY A 149 -0.46 -6.84 -7.14
C GLY A 149 0.84 -7.39 -7.72
N ASP A 150 1.18 -6.97 -8.93
CA ASP A 150 2.46 -7.25 -9.58
C ASP A 150 3.52 -6.24 -9.14
N VAL A 151 4.77 -6.49 -9.50
CA VAL A 151 5.94 -5.75 -9.05
C VAL A 151 6.68 -5.18 -10.24
N ALA A 152 7.01 -3.90 -10.19
CA ALA A 152 7.79 -3.22 -11.21
C ALA A 152 9.17 -3.87 -11.41
N PRO A 153 9.73 -3.89 -12.62
CA PRO A 153 11.08 -4.35 -12.92
C PRO A 153 12.13 -3.31 -12.45
N LEU A 154 12.25 -3.15 -11.10
CA LEU A 154 13.02 -2.06 -10.49
C LEU A 154 14.51 -2.10 -10.86
N ALA A 155 15.10 -3.29 -11.02
CA ALA A 155 16.51 -3.42 -11.33
C ALA A 155 16.82 -2.80 -12.71
N GLU A 156 16.02 -3.15 -13.70
CA GLU A 156 16.17 -2.67 -15.07
C GLU A 156 15.83 -1.17 -15.19
N ILE A 157 14.81 -0.69 -14.45
CA ILE A 157 14.46 0.73 -14.41
C ILE A 157 15.60 1.56 -13.80
N VAL A 158 16.20 1.09 -12.70
CA VAL A 158 17.29 1.78 -12.01
C VAL A 158 18.56 1.76 -12.88
N GLU A 159 18.86 0.65 -13.56
CA GLU A 159 19.96 0.57 -14.50
C GLU A 159 19.83 1.61 -15.63
N LEU A 160 18.64 1.72 -16.23
CA LEU A 160 18.37 2.76 -17.23
C LEU A 160 18.52 4.17 -16.66
N ALA A 161 17.97 4.43 -15.47
CA ALA A 161 18.09 5.72 -14.84
C ALA A 161 19.55 6.13 -14.63
N GLN A 162 20.37 5.23 -14.13
CA GLN A 162 21.81 5.46 -13.94
C GLN A 162 22.55 5.69 -15.26
N HIS A 163 22.24 4.87 -16.27
CA HIS A 163 22.87 4.98 -17.59
C HIS A 163 22.63 6.35 -18.26
N PHE A 164 21.43 6.89 -18.11
CA PHE A 164 21.02 8.16 -18.71
C PHE A 164 21.10 9.36 -17.75
N GLY A 165 21.55 9.16 -16.50
CA GLY A 165 21.66 10.23 -15.51
C GLY A 165 20.33 10.80 -15.03
N LEU A 166 19.28 9.96 -15.01
CA LEU A 166 17.94 10.31 -14.55
C LEU A 166 17.78 10.01 -13.06
N ARG A 167 16.91 10.75 -12.39
CA ARG A 167 16.48 10.42 -11.02
C ARG A 167 15.36 9.40 -11.02
N THR A 168 15.24 8.68 -9.91
CA THR A 168 14.18 7.70 -9.69
C THR A 168 13.34 8.06 -8.47
N VAL A 169 12.02 8.00 -8.62
CA VAL A 169 11.05 8.04 -7.52
C VAL A 169 10.24 6.75 -7.54
N VAL A 170 10.33 5.96 -6.46
CA VAL A 170 9.65 4.67 -6.34
C VAL A 170 8.62 4.77 -5.22
N ASP A 171 7.34 4.58 -5.56
CA ASP A 171 6.26 4.49 -4.59
C ASP A 171 6.16 3.06 -4.03
N GLU A 172 6.45 2.93 -2.76
CA GLU A 172 6.37 1.69 -1.98
C GLU A 172 5.16 1.62 -1.07
N ALA A 173 4.09 2.35 -1.37
CA ALA A 173 2.89 2.35 -0.53
C ALA A 173 2.29 0.96 -0.30
N HIS A 174 2.47 0.03 -1.23
CA HIS A 174 2.03 -1.36 -1.14
C HIS A 174 3.16 -2.35 -0.84
N ALA A 175 4.42 -1.90 -0.81
CA ALA A 175 5.60 -2.73 -0.52
C ALA A 175 6.14 -2.52 0.90
N THR A 176 6.05 -1.29 1.43
CA THR A 176 6.49 -0.98 2.80
C THR A 176 5.71 -1.80 3.83
N GLY A 177 6.42 -2.58 4.63
CA GLY A 177 5.85 -3.48 5.64
C GLY A 177 5.40 -4.84 5.08
N THR A 178 5.51 -5.10 3.76
CA THR A 178 4.95 -6.31 3.14
C THR A 178 5.97 -7.13 2.35
N LEU A 179 7.01 -6.51 1.82
CA LEU A 179 8.06 -7.13 1.00
C LEU A 179 9.44 -6.80 1.54
N GLY A 180 10.40 -7.60 1.09
CA GLY A 180 11.81 -7.42 1.39
C GLY A 180 12.21 -7.76 2.83
N PRO A 181 13.51 -7.69 3.15
CA PRO A 181 14.04 -8.03 4.46
C PRO A 181 13.38 -7.20 5.57
N GLY A 182 12.70 -7.87 6.52
CA GLY A 182 12.02 -7.19 7.63
C GLY A 182 10.89 -6.25 7.20
N GLY A 183 10.36 -6.37 5.98
CA GLY A 183 9.32 -5.50 5.46
C GLY A 183 9.83 -4.15 4.94
N ARG A 184 11.12 -4.02 4.63
CA ARG A 184 11.72 -2.76 4.16
C ARG A 184 11.22 -2.31 2.80
N GLY A 185 10.60 -3.21 2.01
CA GLY A 185 9.98 -2.90 0.73
C GLY A 185 10.66 -3.57 -0.46
N ALA A 186 10.13 -3.32 -1.65
CA ALA A 186 10.58 -3.91 -2.91
C ALA A 186 11.97 -3.41 -3.34
N VAL A 187 12.31 -2.15 -3.06
CA VAL A 187 13.64 -1.59 -3.30
C VAL A 187 14.70 -2.36 -2.51
N ALA A 188 14.44 -2.63 -1.23
CA ALA A 188 15.33 -3.42 -0.39
C ALA A 188 15.36 -4.90 -0.79
N GLU A 189 14.24 -5.46 -1.26
CA GLU A 189 14.19 -6.83 -1.80
C GLU A 189 15.07 -6.98 -3.03
N ALA A 190 15.11 -5.97 -3.88
CA ALA A 190 15.95 -5.92 -5.07
C ALA A 190 17.42 -5.54 -4.79
N GLY A 191 17.76 -5.17 -3.55
CA GLY A 191 19.13 -4.71 -3.20
C GLY A 191 19.50 -3.36 -3.79
N LEU A 192 18.53 -2.47 -3.98
CA LEU A 192 18.68 -1.17 -4.65
C LEU A 192 18.65 0.02 -3.69
N ASP A 193 18.83 -0.23 -2.38
CA ASP A 193 18.69 0.79 -1.32
C ASP A 193 19.46 2.08 -1.59
N ASP A 194 20.68 1.98 -2.11
CA ASP A 194 21.55 3.13 -2.37
C ASP A 194 21.46 3.66 -3.82
N GLN A 195 20.61 3.04 -4.65
CA GLN A 195 20.54 3.33 -6.08
C GLN A 195 19.25 4.07 -6.48
N VAL A 196 18.20 3.96 -5.68
CA VAL A 196 16.96 4.72 -5.86
C VAL A 196 17.09 6.06 -5.15
N ASP A 197 16.83 7.19 -5.85
CA ASP A 197 17.00 8.52 -5.26
C ASP A 197 15.95 8.81 -4.18
N VAL A 198 14.70 8.46 -4.44
CA VAL A 198 13.57 8.76 -3.57
C VAL A 198 12.64 7.55 -3.44
N ILE A 199 12.40 7.13 -2.20
CA ILE A 199 11.42 6.12 -1.85
C ILE A 199 10.24 6.80 -1.15
N VAL A 200 9.03 6.66 -1.70
CA VAL A 200 7.80 7.13 -1.07
C VAL A 200 7.12 5.95 -0.38
N GLY A 201 6.67 6.14 0.85
CA GLY A 201 5.93 5.10 1.58
C GLY A 201 4.74 5.67 2.34
N THR A 202 3.82 4.81 2.75
CA THR A 202 2.66 5.21 3.54
C THR A 202 2.68 4.63 4.95
N LEU A 203 2.17 5.41 5.90
CA LEU A 203 1.93 4.96 7.28
C LEU A 203 0.52 4.38 7.45
N GLY A 204 -0.37 4.60 6.47
CA GLY A 204 -1.80 4.29 6.56
C GLY A 204 -2.21 2.90 6.05
N LYS A 205 -1.25 2.05 5.68
CA LYS A 205 -1.52 0.68 5.18
C LYS A 205 -0.92 -0.36 6.14
N ALA A 206 0.18 -1.01 5.79
CA ALA A 206 0.80 -2.03 6.62
C ALA A 206 1.19 -1.53 8.02
N LEU A 207 1.61 -0.26 8.15
CA LEU A 207 1.96 0.33 9.45
C LEU A 207 0.75 0.78 10.28
N GLY A 208 -0.49 0.57 9.82
CA GLY A 208 -1.71 0.70 10.61
C GLY A 208 -1.97 2.09 11.21
N SER A 209 -1.39 3.17 10.68
CA SER A 209 -1.52 4.53 11.19
C SER A 209 -2.09 5.48 10.13
N TYR A 210 -1.62 6.72 10.05
CA TYR A 210 -2.01 7.73 9.08
C TYR A 210 -0.82 8.58 8.67
N GLY A 211 -0.79 8.98 7.39
CA GLY A 211 0.26 9.79 6.80
C GLY A 211 1.14 9.02 5.83
N ALA A 212 2.24 9.64 5.46
CA ALA A 212 3.23 9.08 4.55
C ALA A 212 4.61 9.65 4.83
N PHE A 213 5.60 9.11 4.13
CA PHE A 213 6.97 9.59 4.20
C PHE A 213 7.65 9.52 2.85
N VAL A 214 8.70 10.30 2.72
CA VAL A 214 9.70 10.22 1.67
C VAL A 214 11.02 9.88 2.34
N ALA A 215 11.72 8.85 1.87
CA ALA A 215 13.06 8.48 2.33
C ALA A 215 14.07 8.67 1.19
N CYS A 216 15.17 9.37 1.46
CA CYS A 216 16.15 9.80 0.45
C CYS A 216 17.51 10.14 1.11
N ASP A 217 18.44 10.68 0.34
CA ASP A 217 19.64 11.27 0.90
C ASP A 217 19.39 12.61 1.61
N GLN A 218 20.38 13.08 2.37
CA GLN A 218 20.26 14.31 3.16
C GLN A 218 20.10 15.57 2.29
N GLN A 219 20.72 15.62 1.11
CA GLN A 219 20.64 16.78 0.22
C GLN A 219 19.26 16.87 -0.42
N MET A 220 18.74 15.73 -0.87
CA MET A 220 17.38 15.61 -1.40
C MET A 220 16.34 16.01 -0.36
N ALA A 221 16.48 15.55 0.88
CA ALA A 221 15.58 15.94 1.97
C ALA A 221 15.60 17.45 2.20
N GLN A 222 16.78 18.08 2.24
CA GLN A 222 16.91 19.54 2.36
C GLN A 222 16.25 20.28 1.18
N TYR A 223 16.43 19.76 -0.03
CA TYR A 223 15.76 20.32 -1.19
C TYR A 223 14.25 20.25 -1.08
N LEU A 224 13.70 19.07 -0.77
CA LEU A 224 12.25 18.84 -0.65
C LEU A 224 11.60 19.68 0.45
N VAL A 225 12.27 19.89 1.58
CA VAL A 225 11.80 20.81 2.65
C VAL A 225 11.55 22.24 2.12
N ASN A 226 12.32 22.67 1.13
CA ASN A 226 12.23 24.02 0.56
C ASN A 226 11.42 24.09 -0.75
N ALA A 227 11.18 22.94 -1.41
CA ALA A 227 10.56 22.92 -2.74
C ALA A 227 9.21 22.21 -2.77
N ALA A 228 9.01 21.16 -1.94
CA ALA A 228 7.77 20.39 -1.93
C ALA A 228 6.62 21.18 -1.30
N ARG A 229 5.76 21.74 -2.14
CA ARG A 229 4.66 22.62 -1.69
C ARG A 229 3.69 21.90 -0.73
N THR A 230 3.46 20.60 -0.93
CA THR A 230 2.58 19.80 -0.08
C THR A 230 3.16 19.56 1.32
N PHE A 231 4.49 19.64 1.48
CA PHE A 231 5.16 19.67 2.77
C PHE A 231 5.08 21.05 3.43
N ILE A 232 5.35 22.11 2.67
CA ILE A 232 5.46 23.48 3.17
C ILE A 232 4.09 24.00 3.65
N PHE A 233 3.04 23.77 2.85
CA PHE A 233 1.73 24.40 3.02
C PHE A 233 0.67 23.49 3.64
N SER A 234 1.10 22.37 4.25
CA SER A 234 0.20 21.47 4.99
C SER A 234 0.47 21.51 6.49
N THR A 235 -0.58 21.41 7.28
CA THR A 235 -0.47 21.20 8.73
C THR A 235 0.24 19.88 8.99
N ALA A 236 1.12 19.84 9.98
CA ALA A 236 1.85 18.63 10.36
C ALA A 236 0.92 17.53 10.88
N LEU A 237 1.36 16.28 10.78
CA LEU A 237 0.63 15.10 11.26
C LEU A 237 0.26 15.20 12.74
N PRO A 238 -0.92 14.67 13.15
CA PRO A 238 -1.27 14.54 14.56
C PRO A 238 -0.24 13.69 15.32
N PRO A 239 0.16 14.09 16.54
CA PRO A 239 1.12 13.33 17.35
C PRO A 239 0.71 11.88 17.60
N SER A 240 -0.59 11.62 17.73
CA SER A 240 -1.16 10.28 17.91
C SER A 240 -0.87 9.36 16.72
N ALA A 241 -1.05 9.85 15.49
CA ALA A 241 -0.73 9.08 14.29
C ALA A 241 0.77 8.81 14.18
N VAL A 242 1.61 9.80 14.51
CA VAL A 242 3.08 9.66 14.50
C VAL A 242 3.55 8.62 15.51
N ALA A 243 3.00 8.65 16.73
CA ALA A 243 3.34 7.68 17.78
C ALA A 243 2.86 6.26 17.45
N GLY A 244 1.67 6.14 16.85
CA GLY A 244 1.17 4.85 16.34
C GLY A 244 2.11 4.25 15.29
N ALA A 245 2.59 5.06 14.33
CA ALA A 245 3.54 4.61 13.32
C ALA A 245 4.90 4.20 13.92
N LEU A 246 5.40 4.92 14.93
CA LEU A 246 6.60 4.50 15.67
C LEU A 246 6.43 3.14 16.32
N ALA A 247 5.31 2.92 17.02
CA ALA A 247 5.00 1.64 17.65
C ALA A 247 4.86 0.51 16.62
N ALA A 248 4.36 0.80 15.41
CA ALA A 248 4.30 -0.17 14.32
C ALA A 248 5.68 -0.59 13.82
N LEU A 249 6.62 0.36 13.66
CA LEU A 249 7.99 0.08 13.27
C LEU A 249 8.73 -0.75 14.33
N ASP A 250 8.49 -0.46 15.61
CA ASP A 250 9.07 -1.24 16.71
C ASP A 250 8.53 -2.67 16.70
N LEU A 251 7.20 -2.86 16.53
CA LEU A 251 6.58 -4.17 16.38
C LEU A 251 7.13 -4.95 15.19
N LEU A 252 7.30 -4.32 14.05
CA LEU A 252 7.83 -4.96 12.85
C LEU A 252 9.27 -5.42 13.04
N SER A 253 10.08 -4.63 13.76
CA SER A 253 11.46 -5.01 14.13
C SER A 253 11.51 -6.17 15.12
N GLU A 254 10.60 -6.20 16.09
CA GLU A 254 10.50 -7.24 17.12
C GLU A 254 9.88 -8.54 16.57
N ARG A 255 9.01 -8.43 15.54
CA ARG A 255 8.23 -9.56 14.99
C ARG A 255 8.40 -9.66 13.46
N PRO A 256 9.61 -9.94 12.95
CA PRO A 256 9.86 -10.04 11.51
C PRO A 256 9.04 -11.14 10.82
N ARG A 257 8.54 -12.13 11.58
CA ARG A 257 7.64 -13.19 11.10
C ARG A 257 6.31 -12.68 10.55
N LEU A 258 5.86 -11.46 10.89
CA LEU A 258 4.61 -10.89 10.36
C LEU A 258 4.64 -10.78 8.84
N VAL A 259 5.79 -10.41 8.27
CA VAL A 259 5.97 -10.30 6.80
C VAL A 259 5.91 -11.67 6.15
N ALA A 260 6.60 -12.66 6.71
CA ALA A 260 6.57 -14.04 6.21
C ALA A 260 5.16 -14.64 6.30
N LYS A 261 4.45 -14.42 7.42
CA LYS A 261 3.06 -14.85 7.57
C LYS A 261 2.13 -14.21 6.53
N LEU A 262 2.31 -12.92 6.25
CA LEU A 262 1.56 -12.24 5.18
C LEU A 262 1.79 -12.90 3.82
N GLY A 263 3.04 -13.21 3.48
CA GLY A 263 3.40 -13.90 2.25
C GLY A 263 2.78 -15.30 2.15
N ALA A 264 2.87 -16.10 3.23
CA ALA A 264 2.26 -17.42 3.31
C ALA A 264 0.73 -17.37 3.16
N ASN A 265 0.07 -16.44 3.86
CA ASN A 265 -1.36 -16.21 3.73
C ASN A 265 -1.77 -15.83 2.29
N ALA A 266 -1.00 -14.97 1.63
CA ALA A 266 -1.25 -14.59 0.25
C ALA A 266 -1.09 -15.77 -0.72
N ALA A 267 -0.07 -16.60 -0.51
CA ALA A 267 0.13 -17.82 -1.29
C ALA A 267 -1.03 -18.82 -1.08
N ALA A 268 -1.49 -19.00 0.16
CA ALA A 268 -2.62 -19.88 0.47
C ALA A 268 -3.92 -19.42 -0.21
N LEU A 269 -4.20 -18.10 -0.23
CA LEU A 269 -5.38 -17.56 -0.94
C LEU A 269 -5.25 -17.80 -2.45
N ARG A 270 -4.10 -17.47 -3.07
CA ARG A 270 -3.87 -17.70 -4.50
C ARG A 270 -4.08 -19.15 -4.88
N LEU A 271 -3.47 -20.07 -4.14
CA LEU A 271 -3.63 -21.53 -4.39
C LEU A 271 -5.09 -21.96 -4.29
N GLY A 272 -5.82 -21.51 -3.26
CA GLY A 272 -7.24 -21.79 -3.09
C GLY A 272 -8.09 -21.28 -4.27
N LEU A 273 -7.81 -20.07 -4.74
CA LEU A 273 -8.50 -19.46 -5.89
C LEU A 273 -8.21 -20.19 -7.21
N GLN A 274 -6.96 -20.61 -7.43
CA GLN A 274 -6.58 -21.43 -8.58
C GLN A 274 -7.27 -22.79 -8.57
N GLN A 275 -7.41 -23.43 -7.40
CA GLN A 275 -8.18 -24.67 -7.25
C GLN A 275 -9.66 -24.50 -7.60
N GLU A 276 -10.23 -23.32 -7.34
CA GLU A 276 -11.60 -22.97 -7.77
C GLU A 276 -11.69 -22.62 -9.27
N GLY A 277 -10.54 -22.48 -9.96
CA GLY A 277 -10.43 -22.21 -11.39
C GLY A 277 -10.22 -20.75 -11.76
N PHE A 278 -10.00 -19.86 -10.78
CA PHE A 278 -9.68 -18.46 -11.07
C PHE A 278 -8.26 -18.31 -11.63
N ASP A 279 -8.12 -17.41 -12.58
CA ASP A 279 -6.83 -16.81 -12.93
C ASP A 279 -6.52 -15.69 -11.93
N VAL A 280 -5.35 -15.75 -11.32
CA VAL A 280 -4.86 -14.77 -10.34
C VAL A 280 -3.84 -13.79 -10.94
N GLY A 281 -3.63 -13.86 -12.24
CA GLY A 281 -2.68 -13.02 -12.99
C GLY A 281 -1.24 -13.20 -12.55
N SER A 282 -0.45 -12.13 -12.70
CA SER A 282 0.97 -12.05 -12.32
C SER A 282 1.20 -11.69 -10.84
N SER A 283 0.12 -11.63 -10.03
CA SER A 283 0.23 -11.25 -8.62
C SER A 283 1.11 -12.22 -7.84
N ARG A 284 2.11 -11.65 -7.15
CA ARG A 284 2.99 -12.37 -6.20
C ARG A 284 3.07 -11.69 -4.83
N THR A 285 2.17 -10.73 -4.59
CA THR A 285 2.11 -9.96 -3.34
C THR A 285 0.85 -10.28 -2.53
N GLN A 286 0.56 -9.50 -1.49
CA GLN A 286 -0.66 -9.60 -0.69
C GLN A 286 -1.92 -9.12 -1.42
N ILE A 287 -1.80 -8.57 -2.61
CA ILE A 287 -2.92 -8.13 -3.45
C ILE A 287 -3.16 -9.19 -4.53
N VAL A 288 -4.36 -9.75 -4.58
CA VAL A 288 -4.74 -10.80 -5.53
C VAL A 288 -5.94 -10.33 -6.34
N PRO A 289 -5.77 -10.00 -7.63
CA PRO A 289 -6.88 -9.63 -8.49
C PRO A 289 -7.63 -10.86 -9.01
N LEU A 290 -8.94 -10.75 -9.15
CA LEU A 290 -9.77 -11.68 -9.91
C LEU A 290 -10.46 -10.90 -11.02
N VAL A 291 -9.94 -10.95 -12.23
CA VAL A 291 -10.50 -10.25 -13.38
C VAL A 291 -11.79 -10.94 -13.80
N ILE A 292 -12.89 -10.19 -13.81
CA ILE A 292 -14.24 -10.66 -14.11
C ILE A 292 -14.72 -10.13 -15.47
N GLY A 293 -14.21 -8.97 -15.88
CA GLY A 293 -14.57 -8.26 -17.09
C GLY A 293 -15.72 -7.27 -16.87
N GLU A 294 -16.96 -7.72 -16.88
CA GLU A 294 -18.14 -6.86 -16.78
C GLU A 294 -18.35 -6.32 -15.38
N ALA A 295 -18.56 -5.00 -15.23
CA ALA A 295 -18.71 -4.32 -13.95
C ALA A 295 -19.91 -4.83 -13.12
N GLN A 296 -21.06 -5.04 -13.75
CA GLN A 296 -22.26 -5.55 -13.06
C GLN A 296 -22.07 -6.98 -12.56
N ARG A 297 -21.35 -7.81 -13.31
CA ARG A 297 -21.04 -9.18 -12.89
C ARG A 297 -20.10 -9.19 -11.70
N ALA A 298 -19.06 -8.36 -11.70
CA ALA A 298 -18.14 -8.20 -10.56
C ALA A 298 -18.89 -7.77 -9.30
N MET A 299 -19.83 -6.83 -9.41
CA MET A 299 -20.68 -6.39 -8.28
C MET A 299 -21.54 -7.53 -7.75
N ARG A 300 -22.22 -8.28 -8.62
CA ARG A 300 -23.07 -9.43 -8.20
C ARG A 300 -22.25 -10.52 -7.49
N ILE A 301 -21.01 -10.78 -7.95
CA ILE A 301 -20.11 -11.71 -7.26
C ILE A 301 -19.77 -11.22 -5.86
N CYS A 302 -19.47 -9.92 -5.68
CA CYS A 302 -19.21 -9.34 -4.37
C CYS A 302 -20.42 -9.48 -3.42
N GLU A 303 -21.63 -9.21 -3.91
CA GLU A 303 -22.88 -9.35 -3.11
C GLU A 303 -23.13 -10.80 -2.70
N ALA A 304 -22.93 -11.75 -3.62
CA ALA A 304 -23.06 -13.18 -3.34
C ALA A 304 -21.96 -13.66 -2.35
N ALA A 305 -20.71 -13.20 -2.51
CA ALA A 305 -19.62 -13.51 -1.59
C ALA A 305 -19.88 -12.95 -0.19
N LEU A 306 -20.38 -11.72 -0.10
CA LEU A 306 -20.76 -11.10 1.17
C LEU A 306 -21.86 -11.89 1.88
N SER A 307 -22.86 -12.37 1.13
CA SER A 307 -23.90 -13.24 1.66
C SER A 307 -23.34 -14.56 2.21
N GLY A 308 -22.21 -15.02 1.66
CA GLY A 308 -21.42 -16.16 2.13
C GLY A 308 -20.40 -15.84 3.23
N GLY A 309 -20.40 -14.60 3.76
CA GLY A 309 -19.50 -14.19 4.85
C GLY A 309 -18.12 -13.70 4.40
N VAL A 310 -17.92 -13.43 3.10
CA VAL A 310 -16.64 -12.89 2.56
C VAL A 310 -16.86 -11.48 2.00
N PHE A 311 -16.19 -10.49 2.59
CA PHE A 311 -16.25 -9.12 2.11
C PHE A 311 -15.08 -8.82 1.18
N ALA A 312 -15.34 -8.83 -0.12
CA ALA A 312 -14.47 -8.42 -1.19
C ALA A 312 -15.01 -7.17 -1.89
N GLN A 313 -14.14 -6.40 -2.56
CA GLN A 313 -14.53 -5.17 -3.25
C GLN A 313 -14.34 -5.30 -4.75
N ALA A 314 -15.37 -4.97 -5.52
CA ALA A 314 -15.29 -4.84 -6.97
C ALA A 314 -14.65 -3.50 -7.36
N ILE A 315 -13.60 -3.56 -8.16
CA ILE A 315 -12.98 -2.41 -8.81
C ILE A 315 -13.48 -2.36 -10.25
N ARG A 316 -13.88 -1.18 -10.68
CA ARG A 316 -14.56 -0.95 -11.97
C ARG A 316 -14.16 0.42 -12.54
N PRO A 317 -14.53 0.72 -13.80
CA PRO A 317 -14.29 2.04 -14.37
C PRO A 317 -14.81 3.17 -13.48
N PRO A 318 -14.12 4.33 -13.39
CA PRO A 318 -12.92 4.70 -14.16
C PRO A 318 -11.57 4.23 -13.55
N THR A 319 -11.57 3.48 -12.44
CA THR A 319 -10.34 3.03 -11.76
C THR A 319 -9.55 2.01 -12.57
N VAL A 320 -10.26 1.20 -13.35
CA VAL A 320 -9.70 0.22 -14.29
C VAL A 320 -10.39 0.38 -15.65
N PRO A 321 -9.78 -0.03 -16.78
CA PRO A 321 -10.40 0.06 -18.09
C PRO A 321 -11.73 -0.71 -18.17
N ASP A 322 -12.57 -0.33 -19.17
CA ASP A 322 -13.79 -1.08 -19.47
C ASP A 322 -13.48 -2.55 -19.77
N MET A 323 -14.38 -3.43 -19.36
CA MET A 323 -14.26 -4.90 -19.52
C MET A 323 -13.06 -5.51 -18.76
N THR A 324 -12.45 -4.78 -17.83
CA THR A 324 -11.38 -5.29 -16.94
C THR A 324 -11.75 -5.19 -15.47
N SER A 325 -13.05 -5.03 -15.16
CA SER A 325 -13.51 -4.99 -13.76
C SER A 325 -13.10 -6.26 -13.03
N ARG A 326 -12.70 -6.11 -11.78
CA ARG A 326 -12.11 -7.19 -11.00
C ARG A 326 -12.53 -7.12 -9.54
N LEU A 327 -12.48 -8.25 -8.84
CA LEU A 327 -12.43 -8.24 -7.39
C LEU A 327 -10.97 -8.07 -6.98
N ARG A 328 -10.69 -7.02 -6.21
CA ARG A 328 -9.36 -6.80 -5.65
C ARG A 328 -9.33 -7.38 -4.24
N LEU A 329 -8.70 -8.52 -4.10
CA LEU A 329 -8.54 -9.15 -2.80
C LEU A 329 -7.24 -8.67 -2.15
N ALA A 330 -7.30 -8.37 -0.86
CA ALA A 330 -6.16 -7.98 -0.05
C ALA A 330 -6.07 -8.88 1.18
N VAL A 331 -4.92 -9.53 1.34
CA VAL A 331 -4.65 -10.43 2.45
C VAL A 331 -4.01 -9.66 3.60
N MET A 332 -4.29 -10.08 4.84
CA MET A 332 -3.66 -9.55 6.05
C MET A 332 -2.90 -10.66 6.79
N ALA A 333 -1.85 -10.27 7.52
CA ALA A 333 -1.10 -11.18 8.38
C ALA A 333 -1.96 -11.77 9.53
N SER A 334 -3.02 -11.06 9.91
CA SER A 334 -4.01 -11.51 10.92
C SER A 334 -4.98 -12.57 10.41
N HIS A 335 -5.05 -12.85 9.10
CA HIS A 335 -5.85 -13.95 8.59
C HIS A 335 -5.25 -15.31 8.94
N HIS A 336 -6.12 -16.34 8.99
CA HIS A 336 -5.72 -17.74 9.10
C HIS A 336 -5.85 -18.44 7.74
N GLU A 337 -4.95 -19.36 7.47
CA GLU A 337 -4.91 -20.07 6.19
C GLU A 337 -6.22 -20.82 5.88
N GLU A 338 -6.82 -21.45 6.88
CA GLU A 338 -8.10 -22.16 6.74
C GLU A 338 -9.24 -21.21 6.33
N GLU A 339 -9.29 -20.01 6.91
CA GLU A 339 -10.26 -18.99 6.55
C GLU A 339 -10.07 -18.52 5.10
N LEU A 340 -8.82 -18.36 4.65
CA LEU A 340 -8.50 -17.98 3.29
C LEU A 340 -8.88 -19.05 2.28
N ARG A 341 -8.63 -20.32 2.59
CA ARG A 341 -9.09 -21.46 1.79
C ARG A 341 -10.61 -21.56 1.74
N ALA A 342 -11.30 -21.32 2.86
CA ALA A 342 -12.75 -21.26 2.90
C ALA A 342 -13.29 -20.09 2.07
N ALA A 343 -12.66 -18.91 2.16
CA ALA A 343 -13.02 -17.73 1.36
C ALA A 343 -12.86 -17.97 -0.14
N ALA A 344 -11.80 -18.66 -0.56
CA ALA A 344 -11.62 -19.04 -1.97
C ALA A 344 -12.79 -19.90 -2.48
N ARG A 345 -13.22 -20.91 -1.70
CA ARG A 345 -14.40 -21.73 -2.03
C ARG A 345 -15.69 -20.89 -2.10
N THR A 346 -15.87 -19.97 -1.16
CA THR A 346 -17.02 -19.06 -1.13
C THR A 346 -17.05 -18.17 -2.38
N LEU A 347 -15.90 -17.60 -2.78
CA LEU A 347 -15.76 -16.80 -4.00
C LEU A 347 -16.05 -17.63 -5.26
N GLY A 348 -15.56 -18.89 -5.33
CA GLY A 348 -15.88 -19.81 -6.42
C GLY A 348 -17.37 -20.12 -6.51
N ALA A 349 -18.03 -20.40 -5.39
CA ALA A 349 -19.47 -20.63 -5.33
C ALA A 349 -20.26 -19.36 -5.73
N ALA A 350 -19.84 -18.18 -5.24
CA ALA A 350 -20.45 -16.89 -5.59
C ALA A 350 -20.35 -16.60 -7.08
N ALA A 351 -19.18 -16.83 -7.69
CA ALA A 351 -18.99 -16.66 -9.12
C ALA A 351 -19.93 -17.57 -9.94
N ARG A 352 -19.98 -18.84 -9.62
CA ARG A 352 -20.86 -19.81 -10.30
C ARG A 352 -22.35 -19.48 -10.12
N SER A 353 -22.77 -18.97 -8.95
CA SER A 353 -24.17 -18.61 -8.69
C SER A 353 -24.70 -17.46 -9.58
N VAL A 354 -23.80 -16.61 -10.08
CA VAL A 354 -24.14 -15.50 -10.98
C VAL A 354 -23.81 -15.81 -12.46
N GLY A 355 -23.54 -17.09 -12.78
CA GLY A 355 -23.27 -17.54 -14.13
C GLY A 355 -21.85 -17.22 -14.64
N PHE A 356 -20.91 -16.98 -13.75
CA PHE A 356 -19.49 -16.88 -14.10
C PHE A 356 -18.77 -18.18 -13.71
N ASP A 357 -18.29 -18.91 -14.72
CA ASP A 357 -17.46 -20.10 -14.46
C ASP A 357 -15.97 -19.70 -14.49
N PRO A 358 -15.28 -19.68 -13.35
CA PRO A 358 -13.87 -19.33 -13.30
C PRO A 358 -12.98 -20.21 -14.19
N ARG A 359 -13.41 -21.48 -14.40
CA ARG A 359 -12.66 -22.44 -15.21
C ARG A 359 -12.74 -22.17 -16.70
N SER A 360 -13.80 -21.50 -17.16
CA SER A 360 -13.95 -21.17 -18.57
C SER A 360 -13.03 -20.02 -19.01
N SER A 361 -12.56 -19.20 -18.09
CA SER A 361 -11.60 -18.11 -18.34
C SER A 361 -10.14 -18.59 -18.29
N ALA A 362 -9.87 -19.72 -17.66
CA ALA A 362 -8.53 -20.32 -17.54
C ALA A 362 -7.97 -20.93 -18.85
N ALA A 363 -8.76 -20.93 -19.94
CA ALA A 363 -8.30 -21.36 -21.27
C ALA A 363 -7.40 -20.32 -21.98
N ARG A 364 -7.07 -19.20 -21.33
CA ARG A 364 -6.10 -18.22 -21.81
C ARG A 364 -4.77 -18.48 -21.15
N GLU A 365 -3.91 -19.19 -21.88
CA GLU A 365 -2.47 -19.41 -21.70
C GLU A 365 -1.96 -19.33 -20.25
N VAL A 366 -1.84 -20.50 -19.64
CA VAL A 366 -1.11 -20.71 -18.39
C VAL A 366 0.34 -20.33 -18.63
N GLY A 367 0.77 -19.21 -18.06
CA GLY A 367 2.19 -18.91 -17.90
C GLY A 367 2.92 -20.00 -17.09
N PRO A 368 4.25 -20.04 -17.07
CA PRO A 368 5.01 -21.15 -16.55
C PRO A 368 4.58 -21.52 -15.12
N GLN A 369 4.27 -22.77 -14.91
CA GLN A 369 3.95 -23.36 -13.61
C GLN A 369 5.11 -23.10 -12.66
N LEU A 370 4.84 -22.41 -11.54
CA LEU A 370 5.70 -22.45 -10.35
C LEU A 370 5.58 -23.85 -9.75
N SER A 371 6.34 -24.80 -10.32
CA SER A 371 6.60 -26.10 -9.69
C SER A 371 7.74 -25.88 -8.68
N GLU A 372 7.45 -26.29 -7.44
CA GLU A 372 8.42 -26.59 -6.41
C GLU A 372 9.19 -25.42 -5.77
N LEU A 373 8.46 -24.65 -4.95
CA LEU A 373 9.07 -24.17 -3.72
C LEU A 373 8.78 -25.22 -2.64
N GLU A 374 9.77 -26.04 -2.30
CA GLU A 374 9.76 -26.83 -1.08
C GLU A 374 9.67 -25.86 0.10
N PHE A 375 8.50 -25.80 0.70
CA PHE A 375 8.31 -25.15 1.98
C PHE A 375 8.73 -26.16 3.05
N ASP A 376 9.77 -25.80 3.79
CA ASP A 376 10.18 -26.51 5.00
C ASP A 376 8.99 -26.53 5.98
N ASP A 377 8.46 -27.70 6.32
CA ASP A 377 7.30 -27.96 7.18
C ASP A 377 7.53 -27.61 8.67
N ALA A 378 8.47 -26.71 8.97
CA ALA A 378 8.86 -26.33 10.33
C ALA A 378 8.16 -25.06 10.85
N PHE A 379 6.94 -24.75 10.41
CA PHE A 379 6.13 -23.70 11.05
C PHE A 379 5.17 -24.31 12.06
N GLU A 380 5.64 -24.51 13.29
CA GLU A 380 4.76 -24.65 14.45
C GLU A 380 3.90 -23.36 14.54
N ALA A 381 2.60 -23.55 14.61
CA ALA A 381 1.63 -22.46 14.79
C ALA A 381 1.96 -21.74 16.09
N ASP A 382 2.35 -20.47 15.99
CA ASP A 382 2.54 -19.60 17.15
C ASP A 382 1.12 -19.27 17.68
N GLU A 383 0.70 -19.97 18.75
CA GLU A 383 -0.59 -19.78 19.43
C GLU A 383 -0.74 -18.37 20.07
N ASP A 384 0.32 -17.56 20.05
CA ASP A 384 0.39 -16.26 20.72
C ASP A 384 -0.22 -15.07 19.92
N LEU A 385 -0.91 -15.32 18.80
CA LEU A 385 -1.65 -14.29 18.06
C LEU A 385 -3.14 -14.18 18.47
N GLU A 386 -3.54 -14.80 19.58
CA GLU A 386 -4.79 -14.46 20.22
C GLU A 386 -4.69 -13.01 20.73
N LEU A 387 -5.45 -12.11 20.10
CA LEU A 387 -5.70 -10.79 20.66
C LEU A 387 -6.28 -11.00 22.06
N PRO A 388 -5.73 -10.38 23.12
CA PRO A 388 -6.32 -10.47 24.44
C PRO A 388 -7.79 -10.03 24.35
N PRO A 389 -8.72 -10.66 25.09
CA PRO A 389 -10.12 -10.29 25.07
C PRO A 389 -10.21 -8.79 25.35
N LEU A 390 -11.02 -8.09 24.54
CA LEU A 390 -11.26 -6.66 24.72
C LEU A 390 -11.65 -6.43 26.20
N PRO A 391 -11.00 -5.51 26.92
CA PRO A 391 -11.43 -5.15 28.26
C PRO A 391 -12.89 -4.69 28.18
N ALA A 392 -13.72 -5.14 29.15
CA ALA A 392 -15.10 -4.73 29.22
C ALA A 392 -15.21 -3.21 29.06
N PRO A 393 -16.18 -2.70 28.26
CA PRO A 393 -16.28 -1.28 28.00
C PRO A 393 -16.41 -0.56 29.35
N ARG A 394 -15.39 0.17 29.72
CA ARG A 394 -15.52 1.15 30.80
C ARG A 394 -16.40 2.25 30.25
N ALA A 395 -17.49 2.56 30.96
CA ALA A 395 -18.30 3.72 30.67
C ALA A 395 -17.37 4.95 30.56
N GLY A 396 -17.03 5.31 29.34
CA GLY A 396 -16.13 6.40 29.01
C GLY A 396 -16.92 7.53 28.38
N VAL A 397 -16.35 8.72 28.44
CA VAL A 397 -16.94 10.02 28.09
C VAL A 397 -17.50 10.13 26.64
N PHE A 398 -17.40 9.09 25.83
CA PHE A 398 -17.93 9.03 24.45
C PHE A 398 -18.64 7.69 24.20
N ASP A 399 -19.90 7.62 24.57
CA ASP A 399 -20.82 6.58 24.08
C ASP A 399 -21.56 7.15 22.87
N PHE A 400 -21.09 6.82 21.67
CA PHE A 400 -21.70 7.29 20.41
C PHE A 400 -23.01 6.57 20.09
N GLU A 401 -23.38 5.52 20.79
CA GLU A 401 -24.64 4.80 20.63
C GLU A 401 -25.77 5.39 21.50
N ALA A 402 -25.44 6.23 22.48
CA ALA A 402 -26.40 6.86 23.39
C ALA A 402 -26.76 8.32 23.02
N SER A 403 -26.49 8.79 21.81
CA SER A 403 -26.83 10.15 21.41
C SER A 403 -28.33 10.32 21.15
N GLU A 404 -29.04 11.04 22.05
CA GLU A 404 -30.33 11.62 21.74
C GLU A 404 -30.24 12.52 20.48
N PRO A 405 -31.34 12.55 19.65
CA PRO A 405 -31.30 13.37 18.42
C PRO A 405 -31.10 14.84 18.79
N ILE A 406 -30.10 15.48 18.18
CA ILE A 406 -29.82 16.90 18.30
C ILE A 406 -31.08 17.67 17.92
N ARG A 407 -31.79 18.30 18.88
CA ARG A 407 -32.84 19.27 18.61
C ARG A 407 -32.21 20.47 17.93
N ARG A 408 -32.58 20.70 16.66
CA ARG A 408 -32.26 21.96 15.98
C ARG A 408 -32.91 23.09 16.75
N ALA A 409 -32.09 23.96 17.34
CA ALA A 409 -32.58 25.27 17.79
C ALA A 409 -32.89 26.11 16.55
N ALA A 410 -34.06 26.76 16.56
CA ALA A 410 -34.56 27.65 15.52
C ALA A 410 -33.72 28.95 15.44
#